data_73e1cfe59a4b1873c30cfe1ef9d969fe
#
_entry.id   73e1cfe59a4b1873c30cfe1ef9d969fe
#
_cell.length_a   1.000
_cell.length_b   1.000
_cell.length_c   1.000
_cell.angle_alpha   90.00
_cell.angle_beta   90.00
_cell.angle_gamma   90.00
#
_symmetry.space_group_name_H-M   'P 1'
#
loop_
_entity.id
_entity.type
_entity.pdbx_description
1 polymer ?
#
loop_
_entity_poly.entity_id
_entity_poly.type
_entity_poly.pdbx_seq_one_letter_code
_entity_poly.pdbx_strand_id
1 'polypeptide(L)'
;MVYISDVSWISEESWAVLDQPSVSDPSHQYAVAVVDCLRPLAHISHYGIKESVNVARRINAKRTYLTGFGHEVSHDEYVTVGEYVGGKVAENPTDKEKDYIDLVDEGKSIWLRPSHDGLRIEVSCEGVVKDNSYSHEE
;
A
#
# COMPACT_ATOMS: atom_id res chain seq x y z
N MET A 1 1.76 -13.74 -0.18
CA MET A 1 2.07 -12.42 -0.77
C MET A 1 1.13 -12.15 -1.92
N VAL A 2 0.67 -10.92 -2.06
CA VAL A 2 -0.09 -10.43 -3.21
C VAL A 2 0.77 -9.39 -3.95
N TYR A 3 0.83 -9.47 -5.26
CA TYR A 3 1.53 -8.51 -6.11
C TYR A 3 0.60 -8.04 -7.23
N ILE A 4 0.34 -6.75 -7.30
CA ILE A 4 -0.58 -6.10 -8.24
C ILE A 4 0.16 -4.93 -8.87
N SER A 5 0.47 -5.00 -10.17
CA SER A 5 1.07 -3.91 -10.92
C SER A 5 0.41 -3.72 -12.28
N ASP A 6 0.61 -2.56 -12.88
CA ASP A 6 0.07 -2.20 -14.20
C ASP A 6 -1.44 -2.42 -14.30
N VAL A 7 -2.18 -1.94 -13.30
CA VAL A 7 -3.60 -2.19 -13.15
C VAL A 7 -4.37 -0.91 -12.84
N SER A 8 -5.51 -0.74 -13.46
CA SER A 8 -6.46 0.34 -13.17
C SER A 8 -7.81 -0.18 -12.64
N TRP A 9 -8.01 -1.50 -12.66
CA TRP A 9 -9.22 -2.14 -12.19
C TRP A 9 -8.99 -3.62 -11.91
N ILE A 10 -9.65 -4.15 -10.87
CA ILE A 10 -9.61 -5.57 -10.49
C ILE A 10 -11.03 -6.11 -10.61
N SER A 11 -11.22 -7.22 -11.35
CA SER A 11 -12.51 -7.84 -11.56
C SER A 11 -13.08 -8.45 -10.26
N GLU A 12 -14.39 -8.60 -10.19
CA GLU A 12 -15.03 -9.24 -9.04
C GLU A 12 -14.60 -10.72 -8.90
N GLU A 13 -14.33 -11.40 -10.01
CA GLU A 13 -13.79 -12.76 -9.99
C GLU A 13 -12.39 -12.81 -9.36
N SER A 14 -11.53 -11.82 -9.68
CA SER A 14 -10.20 -11.70 -9.07
C SER A 14 -10.31 -11.35 -7.58
N TRP A 15 -11.22 -10.46 -7.22
CA TRP A 15 -11.50 -10.15 -5.82
C TRP A 15 -12.02 -11.37 -5.06
N ALA A 16 -12.89 -12.18 -5.67
CA ALA A 16 -13.38 -13.41 -5.05
C ALA A 16 -12.24 -14.39 -4.72
N VAL A 17 -11.15 -14.41 -5.51
CA VAL A 17 -9.95 -15.19 -5.21
C VAL A 17 -9.12 -14.54 -4.10
N LEU A 18 -8.92 -13.22 -4.15
CA LEU A 18 -8.13 -12.48 -3.16
C LEU A 18 -8.78 -12.45 -1.77
N ASP A 19 -10.11 -12.39 -1.72
CA ASP A 19 -10.88 -12.34 -0.48
C ASP A 19 -11.08 -13.74 0.14
N GLN A 20 -10.67 -14.83 -0.54
CA GLN A 20 -10.82 -16.18 0.02
C GLN A 20 -9.90 -16.38 1.23
N PRO A 21 -10.45 -16.82 2.37
CA PRO A 21 -9.62 -17.25 3.48
C PRO A 21 -8.80 -18.47 3.07
N SER A 22 -7.58 -18.57 3.58
CA SER A 22 -6.79 -19.80 3.40
C SER A 22 -7.54 -20.99 3.99
N VAL A 23 -7.50 -22.12 3.29
CA VAL A 23 -8.10 -23.38 3.78
C VAL A 23 -7.51 -23.80 5.13
N SER A 24 -6.26 -23.41 5.38
CA SER A 24 -5.51 -23.74 6.61
C SER A 24 -5.68 -22.70 7.73
N ASP A 25 -6.13 -21.50 7.43
CA ASP A 25 -6.27 -20.41 8.40
C ASP A 25 -7.41 -19.45 8.00
N PRO A 26 -8.60 -19.59 8.63
CA PRO A 26 -9.74 -18.70 8.33
C PRO A 26 -9.49 -17.23 8.71
N SER A 27 -8.52 -16.94 9.58
CA SER A 27 -8.07 -15.59 9.93
C SER A 27 -6.97 -15.08 9.01
N HIS A 28 -6.71 -15.77 7.90
CA HIS A 28 -5.60 -15.51 7.00
C HIS A 28 -5.50 -14.05 6.61
N GLN A 29 -4.43 -13.43 7.04
CA GLN A 29 -3.99 -12.13 6.60
C GLN A 29 -2.74 -12.29 5.73
N TYR A 30 -2.73 -11.74 4.54
CA TYR A 30 -1.52 -11.71 3.72
C TYR A 30 -0.37 -11.05 4.47
N ALA A 31 0.80 -11.67 4.44
CA ALA A 31 1.98 -11.07 5.07
C ALA A 31 2.39 -9.78 4.35
N VAL A 32 2.44 -9.82 3.02
CA VAL A 32 2.85 -8.68 2.17
C VAL A 32 1.90 -8.52 1.00
N ALA A 33 1.55 -7.27 0.73
CA ALA A 33 0.98 -6.82 -0.53
C ALA A 33 1.92 -5.79 -1.20
N VAL A 34 2.05 -5.88 -2.52
CA VAL A 34 2.69 -4.86 -3.35
C VAL A 34 1.64 -4.36 -4.34
N VAL A 35 1.40 -3.06 -4.36
CA VAL A 35 0.29 -2.46 -5.11
C VAL A 35 0.80 -1.33 -6.01
N ASP A 36 0.30 -1.33 -7.24
CA ASP A 36 0.59 -0.28 -8.22
C ASP A 36 0.12 1.09 -7.75
N CYS A 37 0.94 2.12 -7.98
CA CYS A 37 0.62 3.52 -7.71
C CYS A 37 1.46 4.44 -8.60
N LEU A 38 0.97 4.74 -9.80
CA LEU A 38 1.77 5.50 -10.77
C LEU A 38 1.93 6.97 -10.36
N ARG A 39 0.85 7.63 -9.91
CA ARG A 39 0.79 9.08 -9.64
C ARG A 39 -0.40 9.44 -8.75
N PRO A 40 -0.57 10.74 -8.38
CA PRO A 40 -1.66 11.13 -7.46
C PRO A 40 -3.05 10.75 -7.95
N LEU A 41 -3.35 11.02 -9.22
CA LEU A 41 -4.65 10.70 -9.83
C LEU A 41 -4.56 9.44 -10.69
N ALA A 42 -5.66 8.69 -10.74
CA ALA A 42 -5.74 7.48 -11.55
C ALA A 42 -5.45 7.75 -13.04
N HIS A 43 -4.84 6.80 -13.68
CA HIS A 43 -4.59 6.76 -15.12
C HIS A 43 -5.40 5.63 -15.76
N ILE A 44 -5.53 5.66 -17.09
CA ILE A 44 -6.29 4.64 -17.83
C ILE A 44 -5.79 3.19 -17.59
N SER A 45 -4.50 3.03 -17.29
CA SER A 45 -3.85 1.72 -17.07
C SER A 45 -3.27 1.53 -15.67
N HIS A 46 -3.35 2.53 -14.80
CA HIS A 46 -2.72 2.50 -13.48
C HIS A 46 -3.59 3.15 -12.41
N TYR A 47 -3.48 2.64 -11.19
CA TYR A 47 -4.05 3.29 -10.01
C TYR A 47 -3.36 4.61 -9.68
N GLY A 48 -4.13 5.54 -9.12
CA GLY A 48 -3.64 6.68 -8.36
C GLY A 48 -3.54 6.36 -6.87
N ILE A 49 -3.15 7.34 -6.06
CA ILE A 49 -2.99 7.18 -4.61
C ILE A 49 -4.28 6.67 -3.96
N LYS A 50 -5.44 7.27 -4.27
CA LYS A 50 -6.73 6.89 -3.68
C LYS A 50 -7.09 5.43 -3.96
N GLU A 51 -7.00 5.02 -5.21
CA GLU A 51 -7.34 3.65 -5.65
C GLU A 51 -6.38 2.64 -5.02
N SER A 52 -5.08 2.94 -5.03
CA SER A 52 -4.05 2.08 -4.44
C SER A 52 -4.27 1.86 -2.94
N VAL A 53 -4.58 2.92 -2.20
CA VAL A 53 -4.87 2.83 -0.76
C VAL A 53 -6.16 2.06 -0.51
N ASN A 54 -7.20 2.25 -1.32
CA ASN A 54 -8.45 1.50 -1.19
C ASN A 54 -8.24 -0.01 -1.45
N VAL A 55 -7.45 -0.37 -2.47
CA VAL A 55 -7.06 -1.77 -2.74
C VAL A 55 -6.26 -2.32 -1.57
N ALA A 56 -5.27 -1.58 -1.07
CA ALA A 56 -4.46 -1.97 0.08
C ALA A 56 -5.32 -2.22 1.34
N ARG A 57 -6.29 -1.35 1.61
CA ARG A 57 -7.24 -1.50 2.72
C ARG A 57 -8.13 -2.74 2.58
N ARG A 58 -8.57 -3.06 1.37
CA ARG A 58 -9.37 -4.27 1.10
C ARG A 58 -8.53 -5.53 1.28
N ILE A 59 -7.32 -5.58 0.73
CA ILE A 59 -6.39 -6.72 0.89
C ILE A 59 -5.99 -6.89 2.37
N ASN A 60 -5.79 -5.80 3.09
CA ASN A 60 -5.45 -5.79 4.51
C ASN A 60 -4.24 -6.68 4.87
N ALA A 61 -3.18 -6.60 4.09
CA ALA A 61 -1.93 -7.29 4.40
C ALA A 61 -1.27 -6.71 5.67
N LYS A 62 -0.41 -7.48 6.32
CA LYS A 62 0.38 -6.98 7.48
C LYS A 62 1.24 -5.79 7.09
N ARG A 63 1.85 -5.83 5.89
CA ARG A 63 2.58 -4.72 5.28
C ARG A 63 2.21 -4.56 3.82
N THR A 64 1.96 -3.33 3.39
CA THR A 64 1.69 -2.99 2.00
C THR A 64 2.73 -2.02 1.49
N TYR A 65 3.32 -2.34 0.35
CA TYR A 65 4.28 -1.48 -0.35
C TYR A 65 3.67 -0.97 -1.65
N LEU A 66 3.75 0.33 -1.86
CA LEU A 66 3.39 0.93 -3.14
C LEU A 66 4.56 0.86 -4.11
N THR A 67 4.31 0.67 -5.40
CA THR A 67 5.31 0.58 -6.46
C THR A 67 4.84 1.24 -7.75
N GLY A 68 5.70 1.32 -8.76
CA GLY A 68 5.34 1.81 -10.09
C GLY A 68 5.28 3.32 -10.24
N PHE A 69 5.96 4.06 -9.37
CA PHE A 69 5.88 5.51 -9.27
C PHE A 69 6.35 6.25 -10.53
N GLY A 70 5.58 7.28 -10.92
CA GLY A 70 6.06 8.36 -11.78
C GLY A 70 6.92 9.38 -11.00
N HIS A 71 7.29 10.47 -11.67
CA HIS A 71 8.18 11.49 -11.11
C HIS A 71 7.45 12.68 -10.44
N GLU A 72 6.12 12.63 -10.35
CA GLU A 72 5.30 13.74 -9.87
C GLU A 72 5.31 13.88 -8.35
N VAL A 73 5.54 12.77 -7.64
CA VAL A 73 5.52 12.67 -6.17
C VAL A 73 6.86 12.13 -5.72
N SER A 74 7.48 12.79 -4.75
CA SER A 74 8.73 12.33 -4.17
C SER A 74 8.52 11.12 -3.26
N HIS A 75 9.60 10.40 -2.99
CA HIS A 75 9.59 9.29 -2.04
C HIS A 75 9.09 9.74 -0.65
N ASP A 76 9.59 10.87 -0.16
CA ASP A 76 9.24 11.40 1.16
C ASP A 76 7.75 11.80 1.25
N GLU A 77 7.19 12.37 0.18
CA GLU A 77 5.74 12.66 0.13
C GLU A 77 4.92 11.36 0.21
N TYR A 78 5.35 10.28 -0.45
CA TYR A 78 4.70 8.97 -0.31
C TYR A 78 4.87 8.36 1.10
N VAL A 79 6.01 8.57 1.75
CA VAL A 79 6.22 8.16 3.15
C VAL A 79 5.22 8.89 4.05
N THR A 80 5.09 10.22 3.90
CA THR A 80 4.12 11.04 4.67
C THR A 80 2.70 10.51 4.50
N VAL A 81 2.27 10.24 3.26
CA VAL A 81 0.95 9.65 2.98
C VAL A 81 0.78 8.29 3.64
N GLY A 82 1.79 7.42 3.53
CA GLY A 82 1.76 6.09 4.13
C GLY A 82 1.69 6.12 5.66
N GLU A 83 2.41 7.04 6.28
CA GLU A 83 2.36 7.26 7.73
C GLU A 83 0.98 7.75 8.18
N TYR A 84 0.39 8.69 7.44
CA TYR A 84 -0.96 9.17 7.70
C TYR A 84 -2.00 8.05 7.59
N VAL A 85 -1.94 7.23 6.53
CA VAL A 85 -2.80 6.04 6.36
C VAL A 85 -2.62 5.05 7.52
N GLY A 86 -1.42 5.00 8.11
CA GLY A 86 -1.10 4.22 9.31
C GLY A 86 -1.61 4.82 10.62
N GLY A 87 -2.21 6.01 10.59
CA GLY A 87 -2.77 6.70 11.75
C GLY A 87 -1.83 7.71 12.41
N LYS A 88 -0.67 8.02 11.82
CA LYS A 88 0.16 9.13 12.30
C LYS A 88 -0.43 10.46 11.83
N VAL A 89 -0.41 11.46 12.70
CA VAL A 89 -0.73 12.84 12.32
C VAL A 89 0.48 13.44 11.63
N ALA A 90 0.29 13.95 10.41
CA ALA A 90 1.35 14.65 9.69
C ALA A 90 1.67 15.97 10.39
N GLU A 91 2.92 16.14 10.84
CA GLU A 91 3.38 17.39 11.43
C GLU A 91 3.79 18.38 10.33
N ASN A 92 3.06 19.51 10.24
CA ASN A 92 3.32 20.57 9.27
C ASN A 92 3.40 20.10 7.79
N PRO A 93 2.42 19.36 7.29
CA PRO A 93 2.44 18.89 5.90
C PRO A 93 2.44 20.08 4.93
N THR A 94 3.16 19.93 3.83
CA THR A 94 3.11 20.87 2.71
C THR A 94 1.70 20.90 2.10
N ASP A 95 1.38 21.92 1.31
CA ASP A 95 0.06 21.98 0.66
C ASP A 95 -0.16 20.78 -0.28
N LYS A 96 0.89 20.35 -0.95
CA LYS A 96 0.87 19.16 -1.81
C LYS A 96 0.61 17.86 -1.02
N GLU A 97 1.26 17.69 0.13
CA GLU A 97 1.02 16.56 1.02
C GLU A 97 -0.40 16.57 1.59
N LYS A 98 -0.96 17.76 1.90
CA LYS A 98 -2.37 17.88 2.31
C LYS A 98 -3.32 17.39 1.22
N ASP A 99 -3.09 17.80 -0.04
CA ASP A 99 -3.90 17.34 -1.17
C ASP A 99 -3.87 15.80 -1.30
N TYR A 100 -2.71 15.18 -1.08
CA TYR A 100 -2.59 13.71 -1.13
C TYR A 100 -3.24 13.03 0.07
N ILE A 101 -3.12 13.60 1.26
CA ILE A 101 -3.77 13.12 2.48
C ILE A 101 -5.29 13.16 2.31
N ASP A 102 -5.84 14.22 1.76
CA ASP A 102 -7.28 14.36 1.51
C ASP A 102 -7.84 13.27 0.58
N LEU A 103 -7.02 12.74 -0.34
CA LEU A 103 -7.40 11.62 -1.21
C LEU A 103 -7.60 10.30 -0.45
N VAL A 104 -6.99 10.14 0.73
CA VAL A 104 -6.92 8.88 1.47
C VAL A 104 -7.49 8.96 2.88
N ASP A 105 -8.11 10.09 3.25
CA ASP A 105 -8.57 10.39 4.60
C ASP A 105 -9.61 9.41 5.14
N GLU A 106 -10.43 8.83 4.26
CA GLU A 106 -11.48 7.90 4.65
C GLU A 106 -11.00 6.44 4.65
N GLY A 107 -11.14 5.74 5.79
CA GLY A 107 -10.96 4.30 5.88
C GLY A 107 -10.12 3.85 7.08
N LYS A 108 -9.98 2.53 7.21
CA LYS A 108 -9.20 1.93 8.31
C LYS A 108 -7.71 2.20 8.16
N SER A 109 -7.03 2.28 9.29
CA SER A 109 -5.57 2.36 9.32
C SER A 109 -4.95 1.03 8.90
N ILE A 110 -3.92 1.12 8.06
CA ILE A 110 -3.10 -0.01 7.61
C ILE A 110 -1.64 0.41 7.55
N TRP A 111 -0.72 -0.53 7.65
CA TRP A 111 0.68 -0.25 7.40
C TRP A 111 0.95 -0.13 5.89
N LEU A 112 1.38 1.04 5.44
CA LEU A 112 1.62 1.38 4.04
C LEU A 112 2.92 2.16 3.89
N ARG A 113 3.80 1.78 2.96
CA ARG A 113 5.03 2.53 2.63
C ARG A 113 5.33 2.46 1.15
N PRO A 114 6.01 3.46 0.58
CA PRO A 114 6.53 3.37 -0.79
C PRO A 114 7.69 2.38 -0.86
N SER A 115 7.76 1.62 -1.94
CA SER A 115 8.96 0.87 -2.27
C SER A 115 10.02 1.81 -2.87
N HIS A 116 11.25 1.36 -2.93
CA HIS A 116 12.37 2.06 -3.57
C HIS A 116 13.37 1.04 -4.14
N ASP A 117 14.28 1.51 -4.97
CA ASP A 117 15.34 0.67 -5.53
C ASP A 117 16.21 0.10 -4.41
N GLY A 118 16.40 -1.22 -4.44
CA GLY A 118 17.16 -1.93 -3.42
C GLY A 118 16.37 -2.29 -2.14
N LEU A 119 15.07 -2.01 -2.08
CA LEU A 119 14.22 -2.49 -0.98
C LEU A 119 14.18 -4.03 -1.02
N ARG A 120 14.60 -4.63 0.10
CA ARG A 120 14.53 -6.08 0.30
C ARG A 120 13.52 -6.42 1.39
N ILE A 121 12.57 -7.28 1.07
CA ILE A 121 11.53 -7.73 1.98
C ILE A 121 11.72 -9.22 2.23
N GLU A 122 11.77 -9.62 3.48
CA GLU A 122 11.90 -10.99 3.92
C GLU A 122 10.62 -11.41 4.66
N VAL A 123 10.08 -12.56 4.30
CA VAL A 123 8.88 -13.12 4.94
C VAL A 123 9.24 -14.50 5.49
N SER A 124 9.12 -14.67 6.81
CA SER A 124 9.34 -15.99 7.44
C SER A 124 8.19 -16.95 7.13
N CYS A 125 8.39 -18.24 7.37
CA CYS A 125 7.34 -19.26 7.28
C CYS A 125 6.16 -19.00 8.24
N GLU A 126 6.39 -18.24 9.31
CA GLU A 126 5.37 -17.84 10.29
C GLU A 126 4.65 -16.53 9.87
N GLY A 127 5.01 -15.96 8.71
CA GLY A 127 4.43 -14.74 8.19
C GLY A 127 4.91 -13.46 8.89
N VAL A 128 6.07 -13.50 9.55
CA VAL A 128 6.75 -12.31 10.05
C VAL A 128 7.44 -11.60 8.87
N VAL A 129 7.22 -10.30 8.74
CA VAL A 129 7.76 -9.47 7.66
C VAL A 129 8.86 -8.58 8.21
N LYS A 130 10.01 -8.57 7.55
CA LYS A 130 11.11 -7.63 7.80
C LYS A 130 11.56 -7.02 6.49
N ASP A 131 12.02 -5.79 6.53
CA ASP A 131 12.65 -5.14 5.39
C ASP A 131 13.90 -4.36 5.83
N ASN A 132 14.71 -3.94 4.86
CA ASN A 132 15.95 -3.23 5.12
C ASN A 132 15.80 -1.71 5.26
N SER A 133 14.58 -1.17 5.26
CA SER A 133 14.33 0.28 5.32
C SER A 133 13.40 0.69 6.46
N TYR A 134 12.29 -0.02 6.65
CA TYR A 134 11.21 0.36 7.58
C TYR A 134 11.07 -0.55 8.80
N SER A 135 11.96 -1.54 8.98
CA SER A 135 11.86 -2.53 10.07
C SER A 135 12.04 -1.96 11.48
N HIS A 136 12.39 -0.68 11.59
CA HIS A 136 12.54 0.02 12.88
C HIS A 136 11.29 0.81 13.28
N GLU A 137 10.22 0.74 12.49
CA GLU A 137 8.97 1.47 12.68
C GLU A 137 7.87 0.60 13.34
N GLU A 138 8.24 -0.23 14.30
CA GLU A 138 7.28 -1.00 15.13
C GLU A 138 6.80 -0.22 16.33
#